data_4d760052a33e59c0ac256ffb0db36027
#
_entry.id   4d760052a33e59c0ac256ffb0db36027
#
_cell.length_a   1.000
_cell.length_b   1.000
_cell.length_c   1.000
_cell.angle_alpha   90.00
_cell.angle_beta   90.00
_cell.angle_gamma   90.00
#
_symmetry.space_group_name_H-M   'P 1'
#
loop_
_entity.id
_entity.type
_entity.pdbx_description
1 polymer ?
#
loop_
_entity_poly.entity_id
_entity_poly.type
_entity_poly.pdbx_seq_one_letter_code
_entity_poly.pdbx_strand_id
1 'polypeptide(L)'
;MKNIKKLLNRCFCYTLVLLCSAMYAQPCTFKDVIERTTHNVSYEKYNIHLDMLQVLNGKKDDFLGFIGVNRKRLRITFTSIKKSEENKDVYEVEGFSTVMNKNKRTFKGTFTLQSHYKFTEPTFEEPLKNGDIEGFSTFSYQLAEDEKLSATGVFKGEMLVLWYKRINKNPIYSNIFFYTDGERNYQFFGTWTSYKTKKASIASWGVYRIPCSDDFDEGVGDFIPKPQYWQYGWEEFRY
;
A
#
# COMPACT_ATOMS: atom_id res chain seq x y z
N MET A 1 -31.79 3.69 -53.23
CA MET A 1 -31.01 4.65 -52.43
C MET A 1 -31.48 4.84 -50.99
N LYS A 2 -32.78 4.78 -50.64
CA LYS A 2 -33.23 4.93 -49.24
C LYS A 2 -32.85 3.79 -48.28
N ASN A 3 -32.67 2.54 -48.77
CA ASN A 3 -32.33 1.38 -47.93
C ASN A 3 -30.85 1.30 -47.53
N ILE A 4 -29.96 1.85 -48.34
CA ILE A 4 -28.50 1.84 -48.07
C ILE A 4 -28.17 2.83 -46.92
N LYS A 5 -28.84 4.01 -46.87
CA LYS A 5 -28.65 4.97 -45.77
C LYS A 5 -29.13 4.46 -44.42
N LYS A 6 -30.18 3.62 -44.38
CA LYS A 6 -30.68 2.98 -43.14
C LYS A 6 -29.71 1.91 -42.62
N LEU A 7 -29.03 1.19 -43.50
CA LEU A 7 -28.04 0.17 -43.15
C LEU A 7 -26.76 0.82 -42.60
N LEU A 8 -26.29 1.88 -43.24
CA LEU A 8 -25.11 2.62 -42.80
C LEU A 8 -25.30 3.29 -41.42
N ASN A 9 -26.50 3.86 -41.15
CA ASN A 9 -26.78 4.44 -39.83
C ASN A 9 -26.88 3.37 -38.72
N ARG A 10 -27.36 2.15 -39.04
CA ARG A 10 -27.37 1.06 -38.03
C ARG A 10 -25.98 0.53 -37.75
N CYS A 11 -25.12 0.37 -38.75
CA CYS A 11 -23.73 -0.04 -38.54
C CYS A 11 -22.92 1.01 -37.75
N PHE A 12 -23.17 2.32 -38.00
CA PHE A 12 -22.48 3.39 -37.27
C PHE A 12 -22.86 3.47 -35.81
N CYS A 13 -24.13 3.20 -35.45
CA CYS A 13 -24.55 3.14 -34.06
C CYS A 13 -23.96 1.92 -33.31
N TYR A 14 -23.81 0.75 -33.97
CA TYR A 14 -23.21 -0.42 -33.34
C TYR A 14 -21.71 -0.31 -33.14
N THR A 15 -20.98 0.39 -33.99
CA THR A 15 -19.55 0.67 -33.81
C THR A 15 -19.30 1.71 -32.72
N LEU A 16 -20.18 2.69 -32.54
CA LEU A 16 -20.08 3.68 -31.46
C LEU A 16 -20.35 3.04 -30.06
N VAL A 17 -21.28 2.09 -29.97
CA VAL A 17 -21.57 1.38 -28.72
C VAL A 17 -20.44 0.42 -28.31
N LEU A 18 -19.73 -0.17 -29.30
CA LEU A 18 -18.57 -1.03 -29.03
C LEU A 18 -17.30 -0.26 -28.62
N LEU A 19 -17.19 1.02 -28.99
CA LEU A 19 -16.06 1.87 -28.58
C LEU A 19 -16.27 2.48 -27.18
N CYS A 20 -17.47 2.49 -26.63
CA CYS A 20 -17.76 3.02 -25.29
C CYS A 20 -17.52 2.02 -24.15
N SER A 21 -17.21 0.75 -24.44
CA SER A 21 -17.16 -0.31 -23.43
C SER A 21 -15.75 -0.67 -22.94
N ALA A 22 -14.73 0.11 -23.21
CA ALA A 22 -13.34 -0.21 -22.86
C ALA A 22 -12.59 0.86 -22.06
N MET A 23 -13.31 1.70 -21.31
CA MET A 23 -12.65 2.45 -20.21
C MET A 23 -12.71 1.63 -18.91
N TYR A 24 -12.10 0.45 -18.91
CA TYR A 24 -11.73 -0.14 -17.64
C TYR A 24 -10.60 0.68 -17.05
N ALA A 25 -10.83 1.32 -15.92
CA ALA A 25 -9.74 1.89 -15.15
C ALA A 25 -8.66 0.82 -14.98
N GLN A 26 -7.43 1.14 -15.36
CA GLN A 26 -6.34 0.18 -15.19
C GLN A 26 -6.22 -0.20 -13.70
N PRO A 27 -6.04 -1.47 -13.38
CA PRO A 27 -5.86 -1.86 -11.98
C PRO A 27 -4.64 -1.15 -11.40
N CYS A 28 -4.79 -0.61 -10.20
CA CYS A 28 -3.69 0.01 -9.47
C CYS A 28 -2.51 -0.96 -9.33
N THR A 29 -1.31 -0.48 -9.54
CA THR A 29 -0.05 -1.23 -9.48
C THR A 29 0.83 -0.73 -8.34
N PHE A 30 1.86 -1.48 -7.97
CA PHE A 30 2.84 -1.01 -6.98
C PHE A 30 3.62 0.23 -7.46
N LYS A 31 3.79 0.40 -8.75
CA LYS A 31 4.34 1.63 -9.34
C LYS A 31 3.48 2.84 -9.00
N ASP A 32 2.16 2.73 -9.12
CA ASP A 32 1.23 3.81 -8.73
C ASP A 32 1.32 4.10 -7.22
N VAL A 33 1.55 3.08 -6.38
CA VAL A 33 1.79 3.27 -4.95
C VAL A 33 3.05 4.09 -4.71
N ILE A 34 4.15 3.78 -5.41
CA ILE A 34 5.40 4.54 -5.31
C ILE A 34 5.15 6.00 -5.73
N GLU A 35 4.61 6.25 -6.91
CA GLU A 35 4.39 7.59 -7.46
C GLU A 35 3.52 8.45 -6.53
N ARG A 36 2.43 7.89 -6.02
CA ARG A 36 1.54 8.58 -5.08
C ARG A 36 2.20 8.84 -3.72
N THR A 37 3.02 7.92 -3.21
CA THR A 37 3.67 8.05 -1.90
C THR A 37 4.84 9.03 -1.95
N THR A 38 5.53 9.10 -3.08
CA THR A 38 6.66 10.03 -3.27
C THR A 38 6.22 11.37 -3.85
N HIS A 39 4.92 11.61 -4.05
CA HIS A 39 4.38 12.82 -4.68
C HIS A 39 5.06 13.16 -6.02
N ASN A 40 5.48 12.13 -6.76
CA ASN A 40 6.24 12.23 -8.03
C ASN A 40 7.58 12.99 -7.92
N VAL A 41 8.12 13.18 -6.72
CA VAL A 41 9.47 13.73 -6.55
C VAL A 41 10.48 12.80 -7.20
N SER A 42 11.44 13.38 -7.93
CA SER A 42 12.47 12.63 -8.63
C SER A 42 13.36 11.85 -7.66
N TYR A 43 13.70 10.63 -8.01
CA TYR A 43 14.53 9.75 -7.19
C TYR A 43 15.46 8.89 -8.05
N GLU A 44 16.54 8.42 -7.45
CA GLU A 44 17.48 7.48 -8.08
C GLU A 44 17.76 6.30 -7.16
N LYS A 45 18.22 5.19 -7.74
CA LYS A 45 18.61 4.00 -6.99
C LYS A 45 19.80 4.32 -6.07
N TYR A 46 19.68 3.93 -4.80
CA TYR A 46 20.72 4.11 -3.80
C TYR A 46 21.39 2.77 -3.51
N ASN A 47 22.58 2.56 -4.03
CA ASN A 47 23.27 1.25 -4.03
C ASN A 47 24.05 0.96 -2.73
N ILE A 48 23.92 1.82 -1.71
CA ILE A 48 24.53 1.58 -0.40
C ILE A 48 23.53 0.79 0.45
N HIS A 49 23.99 -0.32 1.01
CA HIS A 49 23.18 -1.12 1.94
C HIS A 49 22.88 -0.30 3.21
N LEU A 50 21.61 -0.21 3.56
CA LEU A 50 21.12 0.43 4.78
C LEU A 50 20.53 -0.62 5.71
N ASP A 51 20.87 -0.54 7.00
CA ASP A 51 20.14 -1.31 8.00
C ASP A 51 18.80 -0.64 8.30
N MET A 52 17.72 -1.28 7.87
CA MET A 52 16.37 -0.74 7.96
C MET A 52 15.66 -1.08 9.28
N LEU A 53 16.32 -1.76 10.23
CA LEU A 53 15.66 -2.23 11.46
C LEU A 53 15.04 -1.08 12.26
N GLN A 54 15.75 0.04 12.38
CA GLN A 54 15.25 1.21 13.11
C GLN A 54 14.08 1.87 12.38
N VAL A 55 14.14 1.95 11.05
CA VAL A 55 13.03 2.43 10.22
C VAL A 55 11.81 1.55 10.44
N LEU A 56 11.94 0.23 10.23
CA LEU A 56 10.83 -0.73 10.33
C LEU A 56 10.20 -0.80 11.74
N ASN A 57 10.94 -0.48 12.78
CA ASN A 57 10.43 -0.37 14.15
C ASN A 57 9.89 1.04 14.51
N GLY A 58 10.00 2.02 13.61
CA GLY A 58 9.53 3.39 13.85
C GLY A 58 8.01 3.52 13.97
N LYS A 59 7.26 2.61 13.34
CA LYS A 59 5.80 2.47 13.47
C LYS A 59 5.44 0.99 13.42
N LYS A 60 4.67 0.50 14.37
CA LYS A 60 4.29 -0.93 14.45
C LYS A 60 2.78 -1.18 14.62
N ASP A 61 2.04 -0.20 15.00
CA ASP A 61 0.62 -0.29 15.28
C ASP A 61 -0.18 0.70 14.46
N ASP A 62 -1.50 0.52 14.51
CA ASP A 62 -2.48 1.42 13.90
C ASP A 62 -2.41 1.53 12.38
N PHE A 63 -1.98 0.45 11.72
CA PHE A 63 -2.09 0.38 10.27
C PHE A 63 -3.55 0.14 9.87
N LEU A 64 -4.08 1.07 9.08
CA LEU A 64 -5.43 1.01 8.54
C LEU A 64 -5.41 0.51 7.10
N GLY A 65 -6.37 -0.33 6.75
CA GLY A 65 -6.44 -0.90 5.41
C GLY A 65 -7.76 -1.57 5.11
N PHE A 66 -7.80 -2.20 3.96
CA PHE A 66 -8.96 -2.98 3.52
C PHE A 66 -8.57 -4.34 2.94
N ILE A 67 -9.54 -5.26 2.93
CA ILE A 67 -9.43 -6.57 2.30
C ILE A 67 -10.68 -6.89 1.45
N GLY A 68 -10.44 -7.41 0.25
CA GLY A 68 -11.47 -7.86 -0.70
C GLY A 68 -12.21 -6.72 -1.40
N VAL A 69 -13.05 -7.11 -2.35
CA VAL A 69 -13.80 -6.19 -3.22
C VAL A 69 -14.78 -5.31 -2.44
N ASN A 70 -15.31 -5.80 -1.32
CA ASN A 70 -16.20 -5.05 -0.45
C ASN A 70 -15.46 -4.07 0.48
N ARG A 71 -14.14 -3.92 0.34
CA ARG A 71 -13.31 -3.01 1.15
C ARG A 71 -13.53 -3.20 2.66
N LYS A 72 -13.66 -4.47 3.14
CA LYS A 72 -13.79 -4.75 4.56
C LYS A 72 -12.62 -4.17 5.32
N ARG A 73 -12.88 -3.45 6.42
CA ARG A 73 -11.83 -2.83 7.21
C ARG A 73 -10.84 -3.87 7.72
N LEU A 74 -9.57 -3.59 7.49
CA LEU A 74 -8.42 -4.36 7.95
C LEU A 74 -7.58 -3.47 8.88
N ARG A 75 -7.20 -3.97 10.04
CA ARG A 75 -6.16 -3.38 10.88
C ARG A 75 -5.02 -4.36 11.05
N ILE A 76 -3.81 -3.87 10.96
CA ILE A 76 -2.58 -4.65 11.14
C ILE A 76 -1.78 -4.04 12.28
N THR A 77 -1.25 -4.90 13.14
CA THR A 77 -0.32 -4.53 14.21
C THR A 77 0.88 -5.48 14.17
N PHE A 78 2.07 -4.94 14.09
CA PHE A 78 3.32 -5.69 14.22
C PHE A 78 3.75 -5.69 15.69
N THR A 79 3.95 -6.86 16.27
CA THR A 79 4.40 -7.01 17.67
C THR A 79 5.91 -7.16 17.78
N SER A 80 6.55 -7.68 16.73
CA SER A 80 8.00 -7.87 16.65
C SER A 80 8.47 -7.71 15.22
N ILE A 81 9.56 -6.97 15.03
CA ILE A 81 10.32 -6.92 13.78
C ILE A 81 11.79 -7.06 14.17
N LYS A 82 12.45 -8.09 13.67
CA LYS A 82 13.86 -8.40 13.95
C LYS A 82 14.59 -8.65 12.66
N LYS A 83 15.87 -8.33 12.62
CA LYS A 83 16.74 -8.69 11.49
C LYS A 83 17.01 -10.18 11.53
N SER A 84 16.95 -10.85 10.38
CA SER A 84 17.34 -12.26 10.27
C SER A 84 18.85 -12.41 10.50
N GLU A 85 19.24 -13.46 11.20
CA GLU A 85 20.65 -13.82 11.40
C GLU A 85 21.29 -14.43 10.15
N GLU A 86 20.47 -15.05 9.29
CA GLU A 86 20.93 -15.75 8.09
C GLU A 86 21.06 -14.83 6.87
N ASN A 87 20.22 -13.78 6.79
CA ASN A 87 20.19 -12.90 5.62
C ASN A 87 19.96 -11.43 6.03
N LYS A 88 20.95 -10.59 5.75
CA LYS A 88 20.94 -9.16 6.10
C LYS A 88 19.80 -8.36 5.46
N ASP A 89 19.21 -8.85 4.36
CA ASP A 89 18.12 -8.19 3.62
C ASP A 89 16.74 -8.70 4.07
N VAL A 90 16.68 -9.65 5.01
CA VAL A 90 15.44 -10.23 5.54
C VAL A 90 15.19 -9.77 6.96
N TYR A 91 13.94 -9.41 7.24
CA TYR A 91 13.44 -9.05 8.57
C TYR A 91 12.30 -10.00 8.93
N GLU A 92 12.43 -10.68 10.07
CA GLU A 92 11.42 -11.56 10.62
C GLU A 92 10.35 -10.72 11.32
N VAL A 93 9.09 -11.05 11.06
CA VAL A 93 7.95 -10.24 11.48
C VAL A 93 6.92 -11.10 12.19
N GLU A 94 6.45 -10.62 13.33
CA GLU A 94 5.29 -11.18 14.02
C GLU A 94 4.25 -10.07 14.28
N GLY A 95 2.98 -10.45 14.27
CA GLY A 95 1.91 -9.50 14.50
C GLY A 95 0.53 -10.14 14.49
N PHE A 96 -0.48 -9.31 14.32
CA PHE A 96 -1.85 -9.78 14.13
C PHE A 96 -2.65 -8.86 13.21
N SER A 97 -3.63 -9.46 12.57
CA SER A 97 -4.65 -8.79 11.78
C SER A 97 -5.99 -8.79 12.52
N THR A 98 -6.83 -7.78 12.26
CA THR A 98 -8.27 -7.81 12.59
C THR A 98 -9.08 -7.34 11.39
N VAL A 99 -10.15 -8.06 11.07
CA VAL A 99 -11.07 -7.68 10.00
C VAL A 99 -12.41 -7.29 10.60
N MET A 100 -12.92 -6.10 10.25
CA MET A 100 -14.19 -5.54 10.77
C MET A 100 -14.24 -5.52 12.31
N ASN A 101 -13.11 -5.24 13.00
CA ASN A 101 -12.95 -5.30 14.45
C ASN A 101 -13.31 -6.66 15.08
N LYS A 102 -13.33 -7.71 14.30
CA LYS A 102 -13.61 -9.09 14.73
C LYS A 102 -12.42 -9.98 14.38
N ASN A 103 -12.38 -11.16 15.01
CA ASN A 103 -11.47 -12.22 14.58
C ASN A 103 -9.99 -11.81 14.48
N LYS A 104 -9.40 -11.49 15.63
CA LYS A 104 -7.94 -11.30 15.71
C LYS A 104 -7.22 -12.58 15.27
N ARG A 105 -6.30 -12.45 14.30
CA ARG A 105 -5.48 -13.53 13.75
C ARG A 105 -4.01 -13.16 13.87
N THR A 106 -3.24 -13.94 14.60
CA THR A 106 -1.79 -13.77 14.66
C THR A 106 -1.15 -14.27 13.37
N PHE A 107 -0.08 -13.63 12.96
CA PHE A 107 0.74 -14.03 11.83
C PHE A 107 2.23 -13.98 12.17
N LYS A 108 3.01 -14.75 11.40
CA LYS A 108 4.47 -14.68 11.31
C LYS A 108 4.87 -14.58 9.86
N GLY A 109 6.01 -13.98 9.59
CA GLY A 109 6.50 -13.88 8.23
C GLY A 109 7.76 -13.04 8.09
N THR A 110 7.96 -12.52 6.89
CA THR A 110 9.16 -11.76 6.55
C THR A 110 8.87 -10.54 5.72
N PHE A 111 9.74 -9.53 5.88
CA PHE A 111 9.97 -8.47 4.92
C PHE A 111 11.34 -8.72 4.28
N THR A 112 11.41 -8.73 2.95
CA THR A 112 12.65 -8.92 2.21
C THR A 112 12.96 -7.65 1.42
N LEU A 113 14.05 -6.99 1.76
CA LEU A 113 14.50 -5.77 1.10
C LEU A 113 14.73 -6.02 -0.40
N GLN A 114 14.22 -5.13 -1.23
CA GLN A 114 14.38 -5.18 -2.68
C GLN A 114 15.32 -4.08 -3.18
N SER A 115 15.08 -2.84 -2.77
CA SER A 115 15.89 -1.71 -3.20
C SER A 115 15.77 -0.53 -2.24
N HIS A 116 16.83 0.28 -2.23
CA HIS A 116 16.82 1.62 -1.66
C HIS A 116 16.81 2.66 -2.80
N TYR A 117 16.13 3.77 -2.56
CA TYR A 117 16.09 4.93 -3.42
C TYR A 117 16.29 6.18 -2.60
N LYS A 118 17.03 7.17 -3.13
CA LYS A 118 17.14 8.50 -2.55
C LYS A 118 16.48 9.54 -3.45
N PHE A 119 15.89 10.55 -2.86
CA PHE A 119 15.38 11.69 -3.61
C PHE A 119 16.53 12.52 -4.17
N THR A 120 16.36 13.01 -5.40
CA THR A 120 17.35 13.86 -6.10
C THR A 120 16.99 15.33 -6.00
N GLU A 121 15.78 15.64 -5.54
CA GLU A 121 15.25 16.98 -5.32
C GLU A 121 14.82 17.12 -3.87
N PRO A 122 14.84 18.32 -3.29
CA PRO A 122 14.32 18.56 -1.95
C PRO A 122 12.84 18.16 -1.88
N THR A 123 12.47 17.44 -0.81
CA THR A 123 11.09 17.02 -0.56
C THR A 123 10.30 18.09 0.18
N PHE A 124 10.99 19.06 0.79
CA PHE A 124 10.46 20.18 1.57
C PHE A 124 11.09 21.52 1.19
N GLU A 125 10.46 22.61 1.70
CA GLU A 125 10.96 23.97 1.55
C GLU A 125 12.29 24.20 2.26
N GLU A 126 12.58 23.45 3.33
CA GLU A 126 13.85 23.56 4.06
C GLU A 126 14.90 22.62 3.45
N PRO A 127 16.08 23.16 3.09
CA PRO A 127 17.14 22.33 2.54
C PRO A 127 17.68 21.36 3.62
N LEU A 128 17.93 20.13 3.19
CA LEU A 128 18.61 19.13 4.01
C LEU A 128 19.97 19.68 4.50
N LYS A 129 20.34 19.34 5.72
CA LYS A 129 21.71 19.62 6.20
C LYS A 129 22.72 18.90 5.32
N ASN A 130 23.86 19.52 5.10
CA ASN A 130 24.89 18.97 4.22
C ASN A 130 25.27 17.52 4.61
N GLY A 131 25.08 16.61 3.66
CA GLY A 131 25.33 15.18 3.82
C GLY A 131 24.17 14.34 4.37
N ASP A 132 23.04 14.97 4.71
CA ASP A 132 21.80 14.26 5.06
C ASP A 132 21.07 13.87 3.77
N ILE A 133 20.36 12.75 3.79
CA ILE A 133 19.61 12.25 2.64
C ILE A 133 18.23 11.75 3.08
N GLU A 134 17.28 11.84 2.16
CA GLU A 134 15.93 11.31 2.28
C GLU A 134 15.67 10.33 1.15
N GLY A 135 14.78 9.39 1.43
CA GLY A 135 14.44 8.41 0.42
C GLY A 135 13.38 7.42 0.88
N PHE A 136 13.29 6.36 0.10
CA PHE A 136 12.40 5.25 0.43
C PHE A 136 13.07 3.90 0.12
N SER A 137 12.54 2.87 0.76
CA SER A 137 12.95 1.50 0.47
C SER A 137 11.73 0.66 0.13
N THR A 138 11.92 -0.28 -0.79
CA THR A 138 10.91 -1.24 -1.19
C THR A 138 11.25 -2.62 -0.67
N PHE A 139 10.23 -3.37 -0.27
CA PHE A 139 10.34 -4.75 0.21
C PHE A 139 9.25 -5.60 -0.43
N SER A 140 9.53 -6.87 -0.60
CA SER A 140 8.47 -7.88 -0.68
C SER A 140 8.11 -8.36 0.71
N TYR A 141 6.85 -8.76 0.92
CA TYR A 141 6.43 -9.33 2.21
C TYR A 141 5.61 -10.59 2.04
N GLN A 142 5.69 -11.47 3.03
CA GLN A 142 4.82 -12.62 3.18
C GLN A 142 4.52 -12.82 4.67
N LEU A 143 3.22 -12.76 5.05
CA LEU A 143 2.75 -12.89 6.42
C LEU A 143 1.74 -14.03 6.47
N ALA A 144 2.07 -15.12 7.15
CA ALA A 144 1.26 -16.32 7.25
C ALA A 144 0.49 -16.34 8.57
N GLU A 145 -0.83 -16.39 8.51
CA GLU A 145 -1.71 -16.59 9.68
C GLU A 145 -1.69 -18.08 10.09
N ASP A 146 -2.19 -18.40 11.30
CA ASP A 146 -2.27 -19.78 11.77
C ASP A 146 -3.28 -20.58 10.93
N GLU A 147 -2.77 -21.55 10.15
CA GLU A 147 -3.59 -22.40 9.27
C GLU A 147 -4.63 -23.24 10.02
N LYS A 148 -4.41 -23.52 11.32
CA LYS A 148 -5.34 -24.31 12.15
C LYS A 148 -6.61 -23.55 12.48
N LEU A 149 -6.60 -22.22 12.33
CA LEU A 149 -7.76 -21.38 12.61
C LEU A 149 -8.62 -21.21 11.34
N SER A 150 -9.92 -21.00 11.57
CA SER A 150 -10.86 -20.70 10.47
C SER A 150 -10.67 -19.28 9.95
N ALA A 151 -10.94 -19.07 8.66
CA ALA A 151 -10.84 -17.78 7.97
C ALA A 151 -9.44 -17.15 8.11
N THR A 152 -8.42 -17.95 7.86
CA THR A 152 -7.00 -17.58 7.85
C THR A 152 -6.39 -17.80 6.47
N GLY A 153 -5.26 -17.16 6.22
CA GLY A 153 -4.56 -17.21 4.95
C GLY A 153 -3.16 -16.58 5.01
N VAL A 154 -2.66 -16.21 3.85
CA VAL A 154 -1.35 -15.57 3.71
C VAL A 154 -1.52 -14.21 3.04
N PHE A 155 -1.00 -13.17 3.67
CA PHE A 155 -0.78 -11.89 3.03
C PHE A 155 0.54 -11.92 2.26
N LYS A 156 0.55 -11.47 1.02
CA LYS A 156 1.75 -11.40 0.18
C LYS A 156 1.67 -10.21 -0.76
N GLY A 157 2.79 -9.51 -0.92
CA GLY A 157 2.86 -8.35 -1.80
C GLY A 157 4.15 -7.57 -1.66
N GLU A 158 4.04 -6.28 -1.91
CA GLU A 158 5.14 -5.32 -1.86
C GLU A 158 4.80 -4.18 -0.90
N MET A 159 5.82 -3.63 -0.27
CA MET A 159 5.67 -2.46 0.58
C MET A 159 6.75 -1.42 0.30
N LEU A 160 6.41 -0.19 0.63
CA LEU A 160 7.30 0.97 0.60
C LEU A 160 7.31 1.63 1.98
N VAL A 161 8.48 2.10 2.42
CA VAL A 161 8.64 2.92 3.63
C VAL A 161 9.58 4.09 3.34
N LEU A 162 9.18 5.29 3.78
CA LEU A 162 9.99 6.49 3.71
C LEU A 162 10.96 6.53 4.89
N TRP A 163 12.15 7.06 4.64
CA TRP A 163 13.18 7.21 5.64
C TRP A 163 14.01 8.48 5.43
N TYR A 164 14.61 8.93 6.53
CA TYR A 164 15.58 10.01 6.59
C TYR A 164 16.89 9.48 7.18
N LYS A 165 18.02 9.91 6.66
CA LYS A 165 19.34 9.49 7.11
C LYS A 165 20.25 10.70 7.28
N ARG A 166 20.76 10.90 8.49
CA ARG A 166 21.85 11.85 8.76
C ARG A 166 23.18 11.24 8.34
N ILE A 167 24.15 12.12 8.04
CA ILE A 167 25.52 11.70 7.73
C ILE A 167 26.06 10.79 8.84
N ASN A 168 26.68 9.67 8.45
CA ASN A 168 27.28 8.67 9.36
C ASN A 168 26.30 8.05 10.40
N LYS A 169 24.98 8.11 10.16
CA LYS A 169 23.97 7.46 10.99
C LYS A 169 23.17 6.44 10.19
N ASN A 170 22.53 5.51 10.88
CA ASN A 170 21.53 4.65 10.27
C ASN A 170 20.28 5.44 9.90
N PRO A 171 19.52 4.99 8.90
CA PRO A 171 18.26 5.60 8.55
C PRO A 171 17.25 5.46 9.69
N ILE A 172 16.39 6.44 9.82
CA ILE A 172 15.25 6.43 10.75
C ILE A 172 13.95 6.58 9.97
N TYR A 173 12.85 6.13 10.55
CA TYR A 173 11.52 6.41 10.04
C TYR A 173 11.30 7.92 9.94
N SER A 174 10.72 8.35 8.83
CA SER A 174 10.40 9.76 8.64
C SER A 174 9.12 9.93 7.85
N ASN A 175 8.29 10.87 8.30
CA ASN A 175 7.15 11.37 7.55
C ASN A 175 7.59 12.56 6.70
N ILE A 176 8.34 12.29 5.66
CA ILE A 176 8.95 13.31 4.79
C ILE A 176 7.87 14.25 4.18
N PHE A 177 6.69 13.74 3.92
CA PHE A 177 5.58 14.48 3.30
C PHE A 177 4.47 14.85 4.30
N PHE A 178 4.79 14.99 5.60
CA PHE A 178 3.82 15.26 6.67
C PHE A 178 2.91 16.48 6.41
N TYR A 179 3.42 17.50 5.75
CA TYR A 179 2.68 18.73 5.48
C TYR A 179 1.95 18.75 4.13
N THR A 180 1.95 17.63 3.41
CA THR A 180 1.28 17.54 2.11
C THR A 180 -0.10 16.91 2.25
N ASP A 181 -1.07 17.39 1.48
CA ASP A 181 -2.37 16.73 1.35
C ASP A 181 -2.18 15.30 0.83
N GLY A 182 -2.87 14.37 1.46
CA GLY A 182 -2.80 12.97 1.07
C GLY A 182 -1.53 12.24 1.50
N GLU A 183 -0.92 12.65 2.61
CA GLU A 183 0.24 11.99 3.21
C GLU A 183 0.11 10.47 3.25
N ARG A 184 1.21 9.79 2.97
CA ARG A 184 1.32 8.32 2.96
C ARG A 184 2.67 7.88 3.49
N ASN A 185 2.67 6.81 4.26
CA ASN A 185 3.89 6.10 4.60
C ASN A 185 3.58 4.64 4.95
N TYR A 186 4.58 3.76 4.95
CA TYR A 186 4.39 2.32 5.14
C TYR A 186 3.23 1.80 4.30
N GLN A 187 3.35 1.91 3.00
CA GLN A 187 2.30 1.52 2.08
C GLN A 187 2.48 0.05 1.68
N PHE A 188 1.53 -0.79 2.07
CA PHE A 188 1.48 -2.21 1.73
C PHE A 188 0.43 -2.46 0.66
N PHE A 189 0.84 -3.10 -0.41
CA PHE A 189 -0.01 -3.46 -1.54
C PHE A 189 0.17 -4.92 -1.90
N GLY A 190 -0.92 -5.68 -2.01
CA GLY A 190 -0.84 -7.08 -2.37
C GLY A 190 -2.17 -7.82 -2.24
N THR A 191 -2.08 -9.07 -1.84
CA THR A 191 -3.23 -9.97 -1.73
C THR A 191 -3.20 -10.74 -0.41
N TRP A 192 -4.37 -11.15 0.02
CA TRP A 192 -4.57 -12.18 1.02
C TRP A 192 -5.17 -13.42 0.36
N THR A 193 -4.51 -14.57 0.51
CA THR A 193 -4.96 -15.84 -0.06
C THR A 193 -5.43 -16.77 1.04
N SER A 194 -6.72 -17.14 1.01
CA SER A 194 -7.33 -18.04 2.00
C SER A 194 -6.72 -19.44 1.95
N TYR A 195 -6.33 -20.00 3.09
CA TYR A 195 -5.91 -21.42 3.15
C TYR A 195 -7.01 -22.38 2.72
N LYS A 196 -8.26 -22.13 3.11
CA LYS A 196 -9.39 -23.02 2.84
C LYS A 196 -9.81 -22.98 1.37
N THR A 197 -9.98 -21.80 0.79
CA THR A 197 -10.57 -21.65 -0.55
C THR A 197 -9.53 -21.47 -1.65
N LYS A 198 -8.26 -21.21 -1.29
CA LYS A 198 -7.15 -20.85 -2.19
C LYS A 198 -7.44 -19.62 -3.06
N LYS A 199 -8.53 -18.90 -2.78
CA LYS A 199 -8.86 -17.65 -3.49
C LYS A 199 -8.07 -16.50 -2.93
N ALA A 200 -7.48 -15.71 -3.82
CA ALA A 200 -6.81 -14.46 -3.50
C ALA A 200 -7.82 -13.29 -3.49
N SER A 201 -7.62 -12.37 -2.58
CA SER A 201 -8.36 -11.11 -2.47
C SER A 201 -7.37 -9.98 -2.33
N ILE A 202 -7.63 -8.83 -2.94
CA ILE A 202 -6.80 -7.64 -2.73
C ILE A 202 -6.75 -7.30 -1.24
N ALA A 203 -5.58 -6.94 -0.75
CA ALA A 203 -5.37 -6.45 0.60
C ALA A 203 -4.35 -5.31 0.56
N SER A 204 -4.74 -4.14 1.08
CA SER A 204 -3.90 -2.95 1.10
C SER A 204 -4.05 -2.26 2.44
N TRP A 205 -2.93 -1.78 3.01
CA TRP A 205 -2.93 -1.02 4.24
C TRP A 205 -1.72 -0.09 4.32
N GLY A 206 -1.80 0.90 5.19
CA GLY A 206 -0.70 1.84 5.34
C GLY A 206 -0.91 2.77 6.53
N VAL A 207 -0.05 3.75 6.62
CA VAL A 207 -0.15 4.88 7.54
C VAL A 207 -0.76 6.05 6.76
N TYR A 208 -1.73 6.74 7.35
CA TYR A 208 -2.55 7.80 6.76
C TYR A 208 -3.42 7.29 5.60
N ARG A 209 -3.09 7.57 4.35
CA ARG A 209 -3.88 7.12 3.20
C ARG A 209 -3.62 5.65 2.88
N ILE A 210 -4.65 4.94 2.47
CA ILE A 210 -4.54 3.53 2.11
C ILE A 210 -4.18 3.42 0.62
N PRO A 211 -3.16 2.60 0.24
CA PRO A 211 -2.81 2.46 -1.17
C PRO A 211 -3.93 1.80 -1.99
N CYS A 212 -4.08 2.24 -3.22
CA CYS A 212 -5.07 1.70 -4.16
C CYS A 212 -6.51 1.73 -3.64
N SER A 213 -6.86 2.76 -2.88
CA SER A 213 -8.22 2.97 -2.38
C SER A 213 -9.19 3.40 -3.48
N ASP A 214 -8.70 4.04 -4.56
CA ASP A 214 -9.47 4.50 -5.71
C ASP A 214 -10.74 5.28 -5.29
N ASP A 215 -11.91 4.85 -5.75
CA ASP A 215 -13.21 5.46 -5.43
C ASP A 215 -13.69 5.20 -3.98
N PHE A 216 -12.99 4.36 -3.22
CA PHE A 216 -13.31 4.06 -1.83
C PHE A 216 -13.03 5.24 -0.89
N ASP A 217 -12.00 6.03 -1.21
CA ASP A 217 -11.52 7.16 -0.41
C ASP A 217 -11.96 8.48 -1.07
N GLU A 218 -12.86 9.21 -0.41
CA GLU A 218 -13.34 10.53 -0.89
C GLU A 218 -12.71 11.72 -0.15
N GLY A 219 -11.80 11.45 0.80
CA GLY A 219 -11.13 12.49 1.56
C GLY A 219 -10.15 13.30 0.71
N VAL A 220 -10.06 14.60 0.97
CA VAL A 220 -9.06 15.48 0.34
C VAL A 220 -7.72 15.34 1.07
N GLY A 221 -7.64 15.64 2.35
CA GLY A 221 -6.45 15.47 3.19
C GLY A 221 -6.42 14.09 3.85
N ASP A 222 -7.31 13.85 4.80
CA ASP A 222 -7.41 12.59 5.51
C ASP A 222 -8.18 11.52 4.71
N PHE A 223 -7.93 10.25 5.08
CA PHE A 223 -8.71 9.14 4.54
C PHE A 223 -10.15 9.19 5.03
N ILE A 224 -11.12 9.20 4.11
CA ILE A 224 -12.55 9.18 4.39
C ILE A 224 -13.24 8.13 3.51
N PRO A 225 -13.70 7.00 4.06
CA PRO A 225 -14.38 5.97 3.29
C PRO A 225 -15.78 6.41 2.89
N LYS A 226 -16.16 6.20 1.62
CA LYS A 226 -17.53 6.48 1.14
C LYS A 226 -18.60 5.77 1.96
N PRO A 227 -19.80 6.38 2.12
CA PRO A 227 -20.89 5.85 2.92
C PRO A 227 -21.31 4.41 2.61
N GLN A 228 -21.24 4.01 1.34
CA GLN A 228 -21.59 2.65 0.90
C GLN A 228 -20.74 1.55 1.55
N TYR A 229 -19.55 1.89 2.03
CA TYR A 229 -18.61 0.97 2.66
C TYR A 229 -18.73 0.92 4.20
N TRP A 230 -19.46 1.84 4.84
CA TRP A 230 -19.56 1.91 6.30
C TRP A 230 -19.97 0.58 6.94
N GLN A 231 -20.93 -0.15 6.35
CA GLN A 231 -21.37 -1.47 6.80
C GLN A 231 -20.27 -2.56 6.85
N TYR A 232 -19.11 -2.30 6.25
CA TYR A 232 -17.97 -3.23 6.22
C TYR A 232 -16.92 -2.91 7.28
N GLY A 233 -17.36 -2.32 8.41
CA GLY A 233 -16.54 -2.01 9.56
C GLY A 233 -15.98 -0.58 9.60
N TRP A 234 -16.57 0.33 8.82
CA TRP A 234 -16.15 1.74 8.71
C TRP A 234 -17.16 2.70 9.36
N GLU A 235 -18.00 2.18 10.26
CA GLU A 235 -19.08 2.96 10.89
C GLU A 235 -18.58 4.16 11.71
N GLU A 236 -17.36 4.10 12.24
CA GLU A 236 -16.75 5.19 13.01
C GLU A 236 -16.47 6.46 12.18
N PHE A 237 -16.49 6.36 10.85
CA PHE A 237 -16.36 7.49 9.92
C PHE A 237 -17.69 8.13 9.54
N ARG A 238 -18.78 7.78 10.21
CA ARG A 238 -20.07 8.49 10.10
C ARG A 238 -19.98 9.76 10.93
N TYR A 239 -19.90 10.88 10.27
CA TYR A 239 -19.97 12.21 10.88
C TYR A 239 -21.40 12.76 10.82
#